data_630367493e520b78ca03be177ca94bdb
#
_entry.id   630367493e520b78ca03be177ca94bdb
#
_cell.length_a   1.000
_cell.length_b   1.000
_cell.length_c   1.000
_cell.angle_alpha   90.00
_cell.angle_beta   90.00
_cell.angle_gamma   90.00
#
_symmetry.space_group_name_H-M   'P 1'
#
loop_
_entity.id
_entity.type
_entity.pdbx_description
1 polymer ?
#
loop_
_entity_poly.entity_id
_entity_poly.type
_entity_poly.pdbx_seq_one_letter_code
_entity_poly.pdbx_strand_id
1 'polypeptide(L)'
;MKTIDPCEIFALDDLNWRFEVYHVGNSNNRILIVKKFFRNPDKVREFAKSIAYVNTIDGQVSNIPGYVHTIGNLPEISRPIRKIIKSKFASFETSNYLNKFTFQSYPVNQDVREVGLFPHTDNIRYAGVCSLNKDDEYCGEDNGTALWRRNSTSEEYMSRDYNYRTNYFRDTTPIDKFKYVKCDPSIAVINGWSRYHVIPHSYNTMVFYEGTLWHSPYYTASKWKSDRLTFNCFLD
;
A
#
# COMPACT_ATOMS: atom_id res chain seq x y z
N MET A 1 3.21 29.39 15.70
CA MET A 1 3.05 28.31 14.70
C MET A 1 1.68 28.48 14.08
N LYS A 2 1.56 28.73 12.77
CA LYS A 2 0.25 28.68 12.12
C LYS A 2 -0.24 27.24 12.18
N THR A 3 -1.37 27.00 12.80
CA THR A 3 -2.08 25.72 12.70
C THR A 3 -2.42 25.50 11.24
N ILE A 4 -1.75 24.54 10.61
CA ILE A 4 -2.04 24.18 9.23
C ILE A 4 -3.34 23.38 9.26
N ASP A 5 -4.35 23.85 8.53
CA ASP A 5 -5.63 23.15 8.42
C ASP A 5 -5.43 21.81 7.66
N PRO A 6 -5.70 20.66 8.29
CA PRO A 6 -5.60 19.37 7.60
C PRO A 6 -6.41 19.31 6.31
N CYS A 7 -7.55 20.01 6.25
CA CYS A 7 -8.39 20.08 5.06
C CYS A 7 -7.69 20.73 3.87
N GLU A 8 -6.77 21.69 4.13
CA GLU A 8 -5.98 22.29 3.05
C GLU A 8 -4.86 21.37 2.54
N ILE A 9 -4.22 20.63 3.45
CA ILE A 9 -3.13 19.71 3.07
C ILE A 9 -3.69 18.57 2.24
N PHE A 10 -4.74 17.92 2.73
CA PHE A 10 -5.30 16.71 2.16
C PHE A 10 -6.44 16.95 1.16
N ALA A 11 -6.57 18.17 0.64
CA ALA A 11 -7.58 18.49 -0.36
C ALA A 11 -7.43 17.57 -1.58
N LEU A 12 -8.50 16.88 -1.91
CA LEU A 12 -8.55 16.01 -3.09
C LEU A 12 -8.81 16.84 -4.35
N ASP A 13 -8.28 16.37 -5.48
CA ASP A 13 -8.49 17.01 -6.79
C ASP A 13 -9.63 16.32 -7.57
N ASP A 14 -10.74 16.08 -6.88
CA ASP A 14 -11.85 15.25 -7.36
C ASP A 14 -12.49 15.72 -8.69
N LEU A 15 -12.36 17.00 -9.03
CA LEU A 15 -12.78 17.54 -10.32
C LEU A 15 -11.85 17.15 -11.48
N ASN A 16 -10.58 16.86 -11.19
CA ASN A 16 -9.56 16.55 -12.21
C ASN A 16 -9.13 15.08 -12.20
N TRP A 17 -9.74 14.26 -11.37
CA TRP A 17 -9.41 12.84 -11.31
C TRP A 17 -9.56 12.15 -12.65
N ARG A 18 -8.57 11.35 -13.00
CA ARG A 18 -8.61 10.44 -14.16
C ARG A 18 -8.55 9.02 -13.64
N PHE A 19 -9.50 8.21 -14.09
CA PHE A 19 -9.66 6.83 -13.64
C PHE A 19 -9.18 5.86 -14.71
N GLU A 20 -8.43 4.85 -14.28
CA GLU A 20 -8.14 3.68 -15.08
C GLU A 20 -8.55 2.45 -14.24
N VAL A 21 -9.28 1.53 -14.85
CA VAL A 21 -9.66 0.25 -14.23
C VAL A 21 -9.19 -0.85 -15.15
N TYR A 22 -8.44 -1.79 -14.62
CA TYR A 22 -8.02 -2.96 -15.35
C TYR A 22 -8.03 -4.19 -14.44
N HIS A 23 -7.87 -5.35 -15.06
CA HIS A 23 -7.96 -6.62 -14.37
C HIS A 23 -6.66 -7.41 -14.56
N VAL A 24 -6.24 -8.12 -13.51
CA VAL A 24 -4.99 -8.86 -13.49
C VAL A 24 -5.16 -10.24 -12.88
N GLY A 25 -4.25 -11.14 -13.25
CA GLY A 25 -4.20 -12.49 -12.71
C GLY A 25 -5.31 -13.41 -13.24
N ASN A 26 -5.27 -14.66 -12.78
CA ASN A 26 -6.22 -15.69 -13.18
C ASN A 26 -7.60 -15.46 -12.57
N SER A 27 -7.64 -14.81 -11.41
CA SER A 27 -8.87 -14.48 -10.68
C SER A 27 -9.54 -13.20 -11.17
N ASN A 28 -9.02 -12.59 -12.25
CA ASN A 28 -9.55 -11.35 -12.82
C ASN A 28 -9.65 -10.22 -11.78
N ASN A 29 -8.61 -10.07 -10.94
CA ASN A 29 -8.57 -9.13 -9.84
C ASN A 29 -8.59 -7.69 -10.36
N ARG A 30 -9.49 -6.88 -9.82
CA ARG A 30 -9.67 -5.49 -10.25
C ARG A 30 -8.69 -4.56 -9.59
N ILE A 31 -8.05 -3.70 -10.39
CA ILE A 31 -7.19 -2.60 -9.95
C ILE A 31 -7.80 -1.29 -10.41
N LEU A 32 -7.88 -0.31 -9.52
CA LEU A 32 -8.32 1.05 -9.84
C LEU A 32 -7.16 2.02 -9.62
N ILE A 33 -6.83 2.78 -10.66
CA ILE A 33 -5.86 3.87 -10.60
C ILE A 33 -6.62 5.20 -10.65
N VAL A 34 -6.26 6.11 -9.73
CA VAL A 34 -6.79 7.48 -9.68
C VAL A 34 -5.62 8.45 -9.81
N LYS A 35 -5.44 9.03 -10.99
CA LYS A 35 -4.40 10.04 -11.24
C LYS A 35 -4.84 11.41 -10.75
N LYS A 36 -3.87 12.26 -10.40
CA LYS A 36 -4.10 13.61 -9.81
C LYS A 36 -4.92 13.53 -8.51
N PHE A 37 -4.52 12.64 -7.62
CA PHE A 37 -5.29 12.31 -6.44
C PHE A 37 -5.47 13.50 -5.48
N PHE A 38 -4.36 14.13 -5.09
CA PHE A 38 -4.38 15.35 -4.27
C PHE A 38 -4.33 16.61 -5.13
N ARG A 39 -5.01 17.67 -4.69
CA ARG A 39 -4.96 19.00 -5.32
C ARG A 39 -3.58 19.65 -5.17
N ASN A 40 -2.96 19.49 -4.02
CA ASN A 40 -1.65 20.04 -3.69
C ASN A 40 -0.70 18.93 -3.21
N PRO A 41 -0.23 18.03 -4.11
CA PRO A 41 0.56 16.87 -3.70
C PRO A 41 1.90 17.23 -3.07
N ASP A 42 2.51 18.36 -3.46
CA ASP A 42 3.74 18.85 -2.83
C ASP A 42 3.51 19.23 -1.35
N LYS A 43 2.36 19.83 -0.99
CA LYS A 43 2.03 20.10 0.41
C LYS A 43 1.88 18.81 1.23
N VAL A 44 1.22 17.79 0.66
CA VAL A 44 1.09 16.47 1.30
C VAL A 44 2.46 15.84 1.52
N ARG A 45 3.33 15.91 0.51
CA ARG A 45 4.68 15.38 0.57
C ARG A 45 5.54 16.11 1.61
N GLU A 46 5.53 17.43 1.64
CA GLU A 46 6.29 18.22 2.63
C GLU A 46 5.75 17.97 4.07
N PHE A 47 4.44 17.85 4.24
CA PHE A 47 3.87 17.43 5.51
C PHE A 47 4.38 16.05 5.91
N ALA A 48 4.33 15.06 5.00
CA ALA A 48 4.81 13.72 5.24
C ALA A 48 6.31 13.68 5.62
N LYS A 49 7.13 14.56 5.05
CA LYS A 49 8.54 14.69 5.42
C LYS A 49 8.78 15.37 6.78
N SER A 50 7.84 16.19 7.23
CA SER A 50 7.98 16.97 8.47
C SER A 50 7.52 16.23 9.73
N ILE A 51 6.81 15.12 9.58
CA ILE A 51 6.26 14.35 10.71
C ILE A 51 7.24 13.30 11.22
N ALA A 52 7.09 12.93 12.48
CA ALA A 52 7.85 11.83 13.06
C ALA A 52 7.26 10.48 12.66
N TYR A 53 8.12 9.60 12.23
CA TYR A 53 7.78 8.22 11.93
C TYR A 53 8.21 7.30 13.05
N VAL A 54 7.43 6.27 13.33
CA VAL A 54 7.74 5.27 14.34
C VAL A 54 7.87 3.88 13.71
N ASN A 55 8.80 3.11 14.22
CA ASN A 55 8.97 1.70 13.83
C ASN A 55 8.16 0.77 14.75
N THR A 56 7.13 1.30 15.39
CA THR A 56 6.27 0.55 16.30
C THR A 56 4.80 0.81 15.99
N ILE A 57 3.99 -0.23 16.04
CA ILE A 57 2.54 -0.15 16.05
C ILE A 57 2.08 -0.68 17.41
N ASP A 58 1.29 0.13 18.14
CA ASP A 58 0.75 -0.21 19.47
C ASP A 58 1.84 -0.65 20.49
N GLY A 59 3.01 0.01 20.44
CA GLY A 59 4.13 -0.27 21.36
C GLY A 59 4.96 -1.51 21.03
N GLN A 60 4.61 -2.24 19.97
CA GLN A 60 5.38 -3.40 19.49
C GLN A 60 6.18 -3.00 18.24
N VAL A 61 7.37 -3.57 18.08
CA VAL A 61 8.18 -3.38 16.87
C VAL A 61 7.36 -3.87 15.69
N SER A 62 7.08 -2.96 14.76
CA SER A 62 6.30 -3.27 13.57
C SER A 62 7.05 -4.27 12.68
N ASN A 63 6.38 -5.33 12.27
CA ASN A 63 6.87 -6.22 11.21
C ASN A 63 6.69 -5.62 9.81
N ILE A 64 6.07 -4.43 9.71
CA ILE A 64 5.94 -3.68 8.47
C ILE A 64 7.31 -3.07 8.13
N PRO A 65 7.81 -3.24 6.90
CA PRO A 65 9.07 -2.61 6.52
C PRO A 65 8.93 -1.10 6.51
N GLY A 66 9.99 -0.42 6.94
CA GLY A 66 10.01 1.04 7.02
C GLY A 66 9.37 1.60 8.28
N TYR A 67 9.08 2.88 8.22
CA TYR A 67 8.52 3.66 9.32
C TYR A 67 7.10 4.09 8.98
N VAL A 68 6.22 4.07 9.97
CA VAL A 68 4.80 4.39 9.80
C VAL A 68 4.42 5.58 10.67
N HIS A 69 3.60 6.48 10.15
CA HIS A 69 2.89 7.49 10.90
C HIS A 69 1.38 7.34 10.64
N THR A 70 0.61 7.08 11.69
CA THR A 70 -0.85 6.95 11.58
C THR A 70 -1.51 8.31 11.77
N ILE A 71 -2.34 8.72 10.81
CA ILE A 71 -3.07 10.00 10.85
C ILE A 71 -4.46 9.80 11.48
N GLY A 72 -4.96 8.57 11.48
CA GLY A 72 -6.32 8.27 11.91
C GLY A 72 -7.35 8.39 10.80
N ASN A 73 -8.60 8.67 11.17
CA ASN A 73 -9.70 8.84 10.22
C ASN A 73 -9.78 10.29 9.75
N LEU A 74 -9.84 10.48 8.44
CA LEU A 74 -10.03 11.77 7.77
C LEU A 74 -11.33 11.71 6.95
N PRO A 75 -12.48 12.15 7.51
CA PRO A 75 -13.77 12.05 6.84
C PRO A 75 -13.80 12.76 5.48
N GLU A 76 -13.07 13.87 5.35
CA GLU A 76 -12.97 14.68 4.14
C GLU A 76 -12.35 13.89 2.98
N ILE A 77 -11.46 12.95 3.29
CA ILE A 77 -10.82 12.07 2.33
C ILE A 77 -11.62 10.79 2.16
N SER A 78 -12.07 10.20 3.26
CA SER A 78 -12.69 8.88 3.24
C SER A 78 -14.01 8.86 2.47
N ARG A 79 -14.84 9.91 2.60
CA ARG A 79 -16.15 9.98 1.91
C ARG A 79 -16.02 9.99 0.38
N PRO A 80 -15.20 10.88 -0.24
CA PRO A 80 -14.98 10.86 -1.68
C PRO A 80 -14.38 9.54 -2.17
N ILE A 81 -13.40 8.99 -1.45
CA ILE A 81 -12.79 7.70 -1.82
C ILE A 81 -13.83 6.59 -1.81
N ARG A 82 -14.66 6.48 -0.77
CA ARG A 82 -15.73 5.48 -0.71
C ARG A 82 -16.71 5.60 -1.88
N LYS A 83 -17.07 6.82 -2.26
CA LYS A 83 -17.92 7.06 -3.44
C LYS A 83 -17.30 6.52 -4.72
N ILE A 84 -15.99 6.72 -4.93
CA ILE A 84 -15.27 6.19 -6.09
C ILE A 84 -15.25 4.67 -6.05
N ILE A 85 -14.82 4.09 -4.94
CA ILE A 85 -14.73 2.64 -4.79
C ILE A 85 -16.11 2.02 -5.04
N LYS A 86 -17.17 2.55 -4.46
CA LYS A 86 -18.53 2.08 -4.70
C LYS A 86 -18.92 2.14 -6.18
N SER A 87 -18.49 3.16 -6.90
CA SER A 87 -18.82 3.31 -8.33
C SER A 87 -18.00 2.40 -9.25
N LYS A 88 -16.79 1.98 -8.82
CA LYS A 88 -15.83 1.23 -9.65
C LYS A 88 -15.67 -0.24 -9.24
N PHE A 89 -15.92 -0.54 -7.98
CA PHE A 89 -15.94 -1.90 -7.44
C PHE A 89 -17.38 -2.21 -7.04
N ALA A 90 -18.12 -2.98 -7.80
CA ALA A 90 -19.58 -3.16 -7.72
C ALA A 90 -20.08 -3.83 -6.41
N SER A 91 -19.24 -4.25 -5.50
CA SER A 91 -19.60 -5.02 -4.28
C SER A 91 -19.38 -4.24 -2.98
N PHE A 92 -19.37 -2.92 -3.01
CA PHE A 92 -19.12 -2.12 -1.82
C PHE A 92 -20.38 -1.97 -0.96
N GLU A 93 -20.55 -2.86 0.00
CA GLU A 93 -21.46 -2.62 1.12
C GLU A 93 -20.75 -1.73 2.12
N THR A 94 -21.36 -0.63 2.48
CA THR A 94 -20.84 0.29 3.50
C THR A 94 -20.91 -0.36 4.86
N SER A 95 -19.84 -0.99 5.30
CA SER A 95 -19.67 -1.24 6.72
C SER A 95 -19.19 0.06 7.39
N ASN A 96 -19.65 0.35 8.60
CA ASN A 96 -19.27 1.54 9.36
C ASN A 96 -17.86 1.41 9.97
N TYR A 97 -16.98 0.56 9.41
CA TYR A 97 -15.70 0.22 9.99
C TYR A 97 -14.58 1.19 9.60
N LEU A 98 -13.60 1.20 10.44
CA LEU A 98 -12.44 2.07 10.55
C LEU A 98 -11.75 2.34 9.21
N ASN A 99 -11.81 3.60 8.78
CA ASN A 99 -10.86 4.10 7.80
C ASN A 99 -9.57 4.47 8.53
N LYS A 100 -8.48 3.90 8.12
CA LYS A 100 -7.15 4.23 8.63
C LYS A 100 -6.31 4.82 7.51
N PHE A 101 -5.73 5.99 7.77
CA PHE A 101 -4.77 6.61 6.88
C PHE A 101 -3.40 6.63 7.53
N THR A 102 -2.39 6.31 6.74
CA THR A 102 -1.01 6.28 7.22
C THR A 102 -0.08 6.89 6.19
N PHE A 103 0.99 7.53 6.65
CA PHE A 103 2.19 7.69 5.85
C PHE A 103 3.16 6.55 6.14
N GLN A 104 3.87 6.14 5.11
CA GLN A 104 4.90 5.12 5.24
C GLN A 104 6.17 5.59 4.52
N SER A 105 7.29 5.52 5.23
CA SER A 105 8.61 5.87 4.73
C SER A 105 9.51 4.63 4.73
N TYR A 106 10.10 4.33 3.59
CA TYR A 106 11.06 3.23 3.43
C TYR A 106 12.45 3.84 3.19
N PRO A 107 13.36 3.73 4.17
CA PRO A 107 14.69 4.28 4.03
C PRO A 107 15.49 3.60 2.92
N VAL A 108 16.19 4.40 2.10
CA VAL A 108 17.04 3.89 1.00
C VAL A 108 18.36 3.31 1.48
N ASN A 109 18.82 3.69 2.67
CA ASN A 109 20.13 3.33 3.21
C ASN A 109 20.06 2.29 4.33
N GLN A 110 18.91 1.69 4.58
CA GLN A 110 18.74 0.68 5.61
C GLN A 110 18.36 -0.67 5.00
N ASP A 111 18.88 -1.74 5.57
CA ASP A 111 18.40 -3.07 5.27
C ASP A 111 16.96 -3.20 5.75
N VAL A 112 16.05 -3.41 4.82
CA VAL A 112 14.64 -3.61 5.12
C VAL A 112 14.42 -5.06 5.53
N ARG A 113 13.66 -5.28 6.60
CA ARG A 113 13.35 -6.64 7.01
C ARG A 113 12.59 -7.36 5.90
N GLU A 114 13.06 -8.57 5.58
CA GLU A 114 12.46 -9.45 4.56
C GLU A 114 10.95 -9.63 4.73
N VAL A 115 10.51 -9.66 5.98
CA VAL A 115 9.10 -9.86 6.36
C VAL A 115 8.14 -8.88 5.66
N GLY A 116 8.55 -7.65 5.45
CA GLY A 116 7.67 -6.68 4.85
C GLY A 116 7.64 -6.69 3.34
N LEU A 117 8.57 -7.39 2.73
CA LEU A 117 8.61 -7.61 1.30
C LEU A 117 7.99 -8.95 0.92
N PHE A 118 7.69 -9.74 1.93
CA PHE A 118 7.02 -11.02 1.77
C PHE A 118 5.55 -10.80 1.39
N PRO A 119 4.99 -11.67 0.54
CA PRO A 119 3.58 -11.62 0.20
C PRO A 119 2.70 -11.67 1.45
N HIS A 120 1.88 -10.64 1.65
CA HIS A 120 0.92 -10.55 2.74
C HIS A 120 -0.43 -10.06 2.23
N THR A 121 -1.44 -10.15 3.05
CA THR A 121 -2.75 -9.55 2.83
C THR A 121 -3.06 -8.57 3.93
N ASP A 122 -3.77 -7.52 3.61
CA ASP A 122 -4.33 -6.62 4.61
C ASP A 122 -5.64 -7.18 5.15
N ASN A 123 -5.89 -6.99 6.45
CA ASN A 123 -7.15 -7.42 7.06
C ASN A 123 -8.26 -6.39 6.86
N ILE A 124 -8.41 -5.92 5.62
CA ILE A 124 -9.35 -4.88 5.22
C ILE A 124 -9.96 -5.23 3.87
N ARG A 125 -11.03 -4.53 3.49
CA ARG A 125 -11.69 -4.74 2.21
C ARG A 125 -10.89 -4.17 1.04
N TYR A 126 -10.44 -2.93 1.17
CA TYR A 126 -9.66 -2.25 0.12
C TYR A 126 -8.43 -1.58 0.71
N ALA A 127 -7.30 -1.79 0.05
CA ALA A 127 -6.07 -1.07 0.27
C ALA A 127 -5.88 -0.01 -0.82
N GLY A 128 -5.34 1.14 -0.44
CA GLY A 128 -4.95 2.19 -1.36
C GLY A 128 -3.54 2.68 -1.06
N VAL A 129 -2.74 2.90 -2.09
CA VAL A 129 -1.37 3.40 -1.98
C VAL A 129 -1.18 4.55 -2.96
N CYS A 130 -0.83 5.73 -2.44
CA CYS A 130 -0.47 6.90 -3.25
C CYS A 130 1.02 7.17 -3.11
N SER A 131 1.76 7.19 -4.23
CA SER A 131 3.17 7.58 -4.21
C SER A 131 3.32 9.09 -4.05
N LEU A 132 4.19 9.48 -3.12
CA LEU A 132 4.55 10.87 -2.87
C LEU A 132 5.97 11.22 -3.34
N ASN A 133 6.68 10.29 -3.96
CA ASN A 133 7.96 10.54 -4.60
C ASN A 133 7.76 11.02 -6.04
N LYS A 134 8.56 12.01 -6.43
CA LYS A 134 8.60 12.49 -7.82
C LYS A 134 9.33 11.48 -8.70
N ASP A 135 9.01 11.47 -9.99
CA ASP A 135 9.50 10.45 -10.92
C ASP A 135 11.03 10.53 -11.13
N ASP A 136 11.67 11.66 -10.80
CA ASP A 136 13.13 11.84 -10.82
C ASP A 136 13.85 11.35 -9.55
N GLU A 137 13.13 10.92 -8.52
CA GLU A 137 13.69 10.42 -7.24
C GLU A 137 14.01 8.92 -7.28
N TYR A 138 13.62 8.21 -8.33
CA TYR A 138 13.93 6.79 -8.54
C TYR A 138 14.24 6.51 -10.02
N CYS A 139 14.89 5.38 -10.28
CA CYS A 139 15.28 4.99 -11.64
C CYS A 139 14.37 3.88 -12.16
N GLY A 140 13.79 4.09 -13.34
CA GLY A 140 13.01 3.08 -14.02
C GLY A 140 11.63 2.80 -13.42
N GLU A 141 11.15 1.57 -13.57
CA GLU A 141 9.82 1.14 -13.14
C GLU A 141 9.80 0.58 -11.70
N ASP A 142 10.80 0.89 -10.87
CA ASP A 142 10.99 0.29 -9.54
C ASP A 142 10.16 0.96 -8.44
N ASN A 143 8.96 1.41 -8.74
CA ASN A 143 8.03 1.94 -7.76
C ASN A 143 6.64 1.32 -7.97
N GLY A 144 6.19 0.53 -7.00
CA GLY A 144 4.90 -0.12 -7.18
C GLY A 144 4.45 -0.98 -6.01
N THR A 145 3.43 -1.77 -6.33
CA THR A 145 2.93 -2.88 -5.51
C THR A 145 3.03 -4.18 -6.31
N ALA A 146 3.79 -5.14 -5.80
CA ALA A 146 3.86 -6.47 -6.39
C ALA A 146 2.64 -7.30 -5.97
N LEU A 147 2.07 -8.05 -6.90
CA LEU A 147 1.01 -9.02 -6.65
C LEU A 147 1.55 -10.44 -6.82
N TRP A 148 1.17 -11.31 -5.87
CA TRP A 148 1.74 -12.63 -5.73
C TRP A 148 0.69 -13.73 -5.84
N ARG A 149 1.13 -14.89 -6.31
CA ARG A 149 0.36 -16.13 -6.36
C ARG A 149 1.08 -17.21 -5.58
N ARG A 150 0.34 -17.96 -4.78
CA ARG A 150 0.87 -19.11 -4.07
C ARG A 150 1.07 -20.28 -5.04
N ASN A 151 2.28 -20.81 -5.13
CA ASN A 151 2.60 -21.86 -6.12
C ASN A 151 1.87 -23.18 -5.85
N SER A 152 1.65 -23.53 -4.58
CA SER A 152 1.02 -24.80 -4.19
C SER A 152 -0.48 -24.86 -4.50
N THR A 153 -1.18 -23.73 -4.48
CA THR A 153 -2.65 -23.65 -4.62
C THR A 153 -3.10 -22.80 -5.80
N SER A 154 -2.17 -22.05 -6.41
CA SER A 154 -2.46 -21.03 -7.44
C SER A 154 -3.36 -19.88 -6.95
N GLU A 155 -3.49 -19.71 -5.65
CA GLU A 155 -4.29 -18.65 -5.05
C GLU A 155 -3.61 -17.28 -5.18
N GLU A 156 -4.37 -16.27 -5.57
CA GLU A 156 -3.94 -14.88 -5.72
C GLU A 156 -4.48 -13.98 -4.59
N TYR A 157 -5.43 -14.49 -3.81
CA TYR A 157 -6.04 -13.80 -2.68
C TYR A 157 -6.31 -14.76 -1.53
N MET A 158 -6.49 -14.21 -0.35
CA MET A 158 -6.91 -14.96 0.83
C MET A 158 -8.41 -14.83 1.03
N SER A 159 -9.10 -15.95 1.28
CA SER A 159 -10.52 -15.94 1.66
C SER A 159 -10.76 -15.02 2.84
N ARG A 160 -11.90 -14.33 2.84
CA ARG A 160 -12.35 -13.52 3.98
C ARG A 160 -12.94 -14.36 5.12
N ASP A 161 -13.07 -15.67 4.93
CA ASP A 161 -13.51 -16.56 6.00
C ASP A 161 -12.50 -16.50 7.16
N TYR A 162 -12.98 -16.05 8.31
CA TYR A 162 -12.18 -15.87 9.51
C TYR A 162 -11.52 -17.17 9.97
N ASN A 163 -12.21 -18.31 9.86
CA ASN A 163 -11.66 -19.60 10.24
C ASN A 163 -10.51 -20.03 9.35
N TYR A 164 -10.63 -19.78 8.04
CA TYR A 164 -9.57 -20.03 7.07
C TYR A 164 -8.34 -19.15 7.36
N ARG A 165 -8.53 -17.86 7.66
CA ARG A 165 -7.45 -16.93 8.02
C ARG A 165 -6.69 -17.37 9.27
N THR A 166 -7.42 -17.77 10.32
CA THR A 166 -6.81 -18.17 11.59
C THR A 166 -5.96 -19.44 11.43
N ASN A 167 -6.42 -20.41 10.66
CA ASN A 167 -5.68 -21.62 10.38
C ASN A 167 -4.47 -21.36 9.45
N TYR A 168 -4.63 -20.47 8.48
CA TYR A 168 -3.59 -20.16 7.52
C TYR A 168 -2.35 -19.50 8.16
N PHE A 169 -2.54 -18.56 9.08
CA PHE A 169 -1.43 -17.93 9.80
C PHE A 169 -0.73 -18.87 10.79
N ARG A 170 -1.36 -19.97 11.21
CA ARG A 170 -0.71 -21.01 12.02
C ARG A 170 0.26 -21.86 11.21
N ASP A 171 0.00 -22.06 9.94
CA ASP A 171 0.79 -22.94 9.06
C ASP A 171 1.89 -22.20 8.29
N THR A 172 1.90 -20.87 8.33
CA THR A 172 2.97 -20.08 7.74
C THR A 172 4.15 -20.00 8.69
N THR A 173 5.32 -20.25 8.18
CA THR A 173 6.62 -20.30 8.87
C THR A 173 6.77 -19.18 9.91
N PRO A 174 7.22 -19.49 11.13
CA PRO A 174 7.40 -18.50 12.21
C PRO A 174 8.25 -17.29 11.76
N ILE A 175 7.78 -16.11 12.14
CA ILE A 175 8.36 -14.80 11.80
C ILE A 175 9.85 -14.69 12.19
N ASP A 176 10.30 -15.45 13.16
CA ASP A 176 11.64 -15.48 13.73
C ASP A 176 12.72 -16.03 12.76
N LYS A 177 12.30 -16.65 11.65
CA LYS A 177 13.22 -17.22 10.64
C LYS A 177 13.52 -16.28 9.48
N PHE A 178 12.88 -15.11 9.42
CA PHE A 178 13.12 -14.15 8.34
C PHE A 178 14.40 -13.35 8.58
N LYS A 179 15.34 -13.46 7.65
CA LYS A 179 16.56 -12.65 7.62
C LYS A 179 16.29 -11.29 6.99
N TYR A 180 17.16 -10.33 7.26
CA TYR A 180 17.19 -9.09 6.50
C TYR A 180 17.63 -9.41 5.07
N VAL A 181 16.86 -9.00 4.09
CA VAL A 181 17.15 -9.19 2.67
C VAL A 181 17.10 -7.84 1.98
N LYS A 182 18.08 -7.62 1.09
CA LYS A 182 17.99 -6.51 0.16
C LYS A 182 16.78 -6.73 -0.73
N CYS A 183 15.92 -5.72 -0.84
CA CYS A 183 14.87 -5.71 -1.84
C CYS A 183 15.50 -5.84 -3.22
N ASP A 184 15.36 -6.99 -3.82
CA ASP A 184 15.73 -7.21 -5.21
C ASP A 184 14.47 -7.48 -6.02
N PRO A 185 14.02 -6.53 -6.85
CA PRO A 185 12.83 -6.70 -7.67
C PRO A 185 13.01 -7.73 -8.78
N SER A 186 14.24 -8.18 -9.06
CA SER A 186 14.48 -9.28 -9.99
C SER A 186 13.94 -10.62 -9.46
N ILE A 187 13.73 -10.71 -8.14
CA ILE A 187 13.17 -11.90 -7.50
C ILE A 187 11.69 -12.02 -7.87
N ALA A 188 11.39 -12.86 -8.84
CA ALA A 188 10.02 -13.16 -9.25
C ALA A 188 9.41 -14.35 -8.50
N VAL A 189 10.21 -15.05 -7.67
CA VAL A 189 9.80 -16.21 -6.87
C VAL A 189 10.41 -16.09 -5.47
N ILE A 190 9.58 -16.13 -4.43
CA ILE A 190 10.01 -16.10 -3.03
C ILE A 190 9.32 -17.26 -2.29
N ASN A 191 10.09 -18.24 -1.80
CA ASN A 191 9.60 -19.25 -0.87
C ASN A 191 8.18 -19.83 -1.17
N GLY A 192 7.96 -20.28 -2.40
CA GLY A 192 6.68 -20.86 -2.81
C GLY A 192 5.65 -19.86 -3.34
N TRP A 193 6.04 -18.61 -3.53
CA TRP A 193 5.24 -17.55 -4.14
C TRP A 193 5.83 -17.10 -5.46
N SER A 194 4.99 -16.86 -6.46
CA SER A 194 5.38 -16.30 -7.75
C SER A 194 4.72 -14.94 -7.94
N ARG A 195 5.53 -13.93 -8.27
CA ARG A 195 5.02 -12.61 -8.65
C ARG A 195 4.40 -12.70 -10.04
N TYR A 196 3.11 -12.36 -10.15
CA TYR A 196 2.42 -12.42 -11.43
C TYR A 196 2.14 -11.04 -12.03
N HIS A 197 2.19 -9.98 -11.21
CA HIS A 197 1.96 -8.61 -11.68
C HIS A 197 2.66 -7.60 -10.79
N VAL A 198 2.97 -6.44 -11.33
CA VAL A 198 3.38 -5.24 -10.60
C VAL A 198 2.46 -4.11 -10.99
N ILE A 199 1.80 -3.50 -10.01
CA ILE A 199 1.03 -2.29 -10.19
C ILE A 199 2.01 -1.12 -10.10
N PRO A 200 2.30 -0.39 -11.21
CA PRO A 200 3.24 0.72 -11.17
C PRO A 200 2.64 1.90 -10.40
N HIS A 201 3.47 2.57 -9.62
CA HIS A 201 3.11 3.81 -8.95
C HIS A 201 3.80 4.99 -9.61
N SER A 202 3.11 6.12 -9.68
CA SER A 202 3.66 7.42 -10.09
C SER A 202 3.24 8.50 -9.11
N TYR A 203 3.94 9.63 -9.13
CA TYR A 203 3.67 10.75 -8.25
C TYR A 203 2.20 11.18 -8.30
N ASN A 204 1.61 11.42 -7.12
CA ASN A 204 0.21 11.83 -6.98
C ASN A 204 -0.82 10.91 -7.66
N THR A 205 -0.51 9.63 -7.70
CA THR A 205 -1.39 8.59 -8.24
C THR A 205 -1.75 7.62 -7.14
N MET A 206 -3.04 7.48 -6.87
CA MET A 206 -3.58 6.52 -5.92
C MET A 206 -3.97 5.24 -6.64
N VAL A 207 -3.48 4.12 -6.14
CA VAL A 207 -3.84 2.79 -6.62
C VAL A 207 -4.68 2.11 -5.57
N PHE A 208 -5.84 1.56 -5.95
CA PHE A 208 -6.70 0.76 -5.08
C PHE A 208 -6.78 -0.68 -5.57
N TYR A 209 -6.80 -1.60 -4.63
CA TYR A 209 -6.99 -3.04 -4.85
C TYR A 209 -7.67 -3.67 -3.63
N GLU A 210 -8.17 -4.90 -3.78
CA GLU A 210 -8.75 -5.63 -2.66
C GLU A 210 -7.65 -6.01 -1.65
N GLY A 211 -7.84 -5.66 -0.38
CA GLY A 211 -6.86 -5.93 0.68
C GLY A 211 -6.58 -7.42 0.91
N THR A 212 -7.45 -8.30 0.40
CA THR A 212 -7.26 -9.75 0.43
C THR A 212 -6.30 -10.28 -0.62
N LEU A 213 -5.90 -9.48 -1.61
CA LEU A 213 -4.89 -9.87 -2.59
C LEU A 213 -3.54 -10.06 -1.90
N TRP A 214 -2.81 -11.12 -2.29
CA TRP A 214 -1.43 -11.29 -1.86
C TRP A 214 -0.55 -10.24 -2.51
N HIS A 215 0.01 -9.35 -1.70
CA HIS A 215 0.78 -8.22 -2.19
C HIS A 215 1.99 -7.90 -1.30
N SER A 216 2.90 -7.12 -1.86
CA SER A 216 4.01 -6.51 -1.12
C SER A 216 4.43 -5.20 -1.78
N PRO A 217 5.17 -4.33 -1.08
CA PRO A 217 5.86 -3.22 -1.71
C PRO A 217 6.80 -3.72 -2.82
N TYR A 218 6.89 -2.95 -3.90
CA TYR A 218 7.82 -3.20 -5.01
C TYR A 218 8.72 -1.98 -5.20
N TYR A 219 9.96 -2.09 -4.77
CA TYR A 219 10.98 -1.06 -4.94
C TYR A 219 12.38 -1.65 -4.75
N THR A 220 13.39 -1.06 -5.40
CA THR A 220 14.81 -1.39 -5.20
C THR A 220 15.49 -0.24 -4.49
N ALA A 221 15.86 -0.40 -3.24
CA ALA A 221 16.45 0.66 -2.44
C ALA A 221 17.66 1.36 -3.13
N SER A 222 18.53 0.57 -3.80
CA SER A 222 19.71 1.11 -4.50
C SER A 222 19.39 1.98 -5.72
N LYS A 223 18.16 2.00 -6.20
CA LYS A 223 17.72 2.81 -7.35
C LYS A 223 17.01 4.10 -6.94
N TRP A 224 16.85 4.33 -5.64
CA TRP A 224 16.19 5.48 -5.08
C TRP A 224 17.21 6.52 -4.59
N LYS A 225 16.90 7.79 -4.84
CA LYS A 225 17.73 8.94 -4.40
C LYS A 225 17.26 9.49 -3.05
N SER A 226 16.06 9.16 -2.64
CA SER A 226 15.46 9.56 -1.37
C SER A 226 14.59 8.41 -0.83
N ASP A 227 14.19 8.48 0.42
CA ASP A 227 13.30 7.49 1.01
C ASP A 227 12.01 7.36 0.20
N ARG A 228 11.57 6.12 -0.02
CA ARG A 228 10.28 5.87 -0.65
C ARG A 228 9.17 6.28 0.30
N LEU A 229 8.34 7.22 -0.11
CA LEU A 229 7.30 7.82 0.69
C LEU A 229 5.92 7.54 0.08
N THR A 230 5.01 6.99 0.86
CA THR A 230 3.63 6.72 0.44
C THR A 230 2.61 7.24 1.43
N PHE A 231 1.45 7.63 0.92
CA PHE A 231 0.23 7.80 1.69
C PHE A 231 -0.65 6.58 1.45
N ASN A 232 -1.02 5.89 2.52
CA ASN A 232 -1.79 4.67 2.44
C ASN A 232 -3.18 4.88 3.04
N CYS A 233 -4.14 4.17 2.48
CA CYS A 233 -5.52 4.21 2.90
C CYS A 233 -6.05 2.77 3.05
N PHE A 234 -6.62 2.48 4.20
CA PHE A 234 -7.18 1.18 4.55
C PHE A 234 -8.68 1.36 4.81
N LEU A 235 -9.50 0.73 3.99
CA LEU A 235 -10.94 0.89 3.99
C LEU A 235 -11.64 -0.45 4.19
N ASP A 236 -12.60 -0.45 5.09
CA ASP A 236 -13.46 -1.61 5.37
C ASP A 236 -14.94 -1.33 5.07
#